data_8250b411d072ab72256e3c4ce7d741c0
#
_entry.id   8250b411d072ab72256e3c4ce7d741c0
#
_cell.length_a   1.000
_cell.length_b   1.000
_cell.length_c   1.000
_cell.angle_alpha   90.00
_cell.angle_beta   90.00
_cell.angle_gamma   90.00
#
_symmetry.space_group_name_H-M   'P 1'
#
loop_
_entity.id
_entity.type
_entity.pdbx_description
1 polymer ?
#
loop_
_entity_poly.entity_id
_entity_poly.type
_entity_poly.pdbx_seq_one_letter_code
_entity_poly.pdbx_strand_id
1 'polypeptide(L)'
;MANNEFGPEPDGNGPVSVMVTLGRLGAARQLAAATARRMGMRPSLIPDTIIAINEITTNAVTHGRAPARLRIWRDNGDLVVEVRDRGHWTNPATVVAGDLSADLPLKPVPGGRGLWIARTIARTLTADTTADTAMSTANASTRVTLRFALT
;
A
#
# COMPACT_ATOMS: atom_id res chain seq x y z
N MET A 1 2.27 -20.46 18.85
CA MET A 1 3.38 -19.50 18.80
C MET A 1 3.27 -18.77 17.48
N ALA A 2 2.93 -17.51 17.50
CA ALA A 2 3.02 -16.69 16.32
C ALA A 2 4.51 -16.57 15.98
N ASN A 3 4.94 -17.14 14.87
CA ASN A 3 6.25 -16.84 14.31
C ASN A 3 6.29 -15.35 14.05
N ASN A 4 7.08 -14.66 14.84
CA ASN A 4 7.41 -13.28 14.59
C ASN A 4 8.30 -13.26 13.34
N GLU A 5 7.68 -13.27 12.17
CA GLU A 5 8.39 -13.12 10.89
C GLU A 5 9.01 -11.72 10.74
N PHE A 6 8.83 -10.89 11.75
CA PHE A 6 9.42 -9.57 11.85
C PHE A 6 10.56 -9.68 12.86
N GLY A 7 11.79 -9.62 12.38
CA GLY A 7 12.97 -9.58 13.22
C GLY A 7 12.87 -8.52 14.32
N PRO A 8 13.77 -8.54 15.31
CA PRO A 8 13.69 -7.66 16.48
C PRO A 8 13.58 -6.21 16.03
N GLU A 9 12.63 -5.50 16.61
CA GLU A 9 12.44 -4.06 16.48
C GLU A 9 13.72 -3.32 16.90
N PRO A 10 14.52 -2.74 16.00
CA PRO A 10 15.58 -1.85 16.43
C PRO A 10 15.07 -0.43 16.54
N ASP A 11 15.14 0.13 17.71
CA ASP A 11 15.28 1.58 17.95
C ASP A 11 14.08 2.48 17.61
N GLY A 12 12.86 2.04 17.77
CA GLY A 12 11.66 2.89 17.53
C GLY A 12 11.43 3.23 16.06
N ASN A 13 12.26 2.77 15.16
CA ASN A 13 12.16 2.94 13.70
C ASN A 13 11.73 1.67 12.97
N GLY A 14 11.29 0.67 13.69
CA GLY A 14 10.79 -0.58 13.13
C GLY A 14 9.55 -0.40 12.26
N PRO A 15 9.20 -1.43 11.43
CA PRO A 15 8.00 -1.41 10.64
C PRO A 15 6.75 -1.18 11.48
N VAL A 16 5.88 -0.28 11.04
CA VAL A 16 4.56 -0.09 11.63
C VAL A 16 3.56 -0.92 10.84
N SER A 17 2.70 -1.64 11.52
CA SER A 17 1.66 -2.47 10.91
C SER A 17 0.32 -2.24 11.59
N VAL A 18 -0.73 -2.09 10.78
CA VAL A 18 -2.09 -1.93 11.26
C VAL A 18 -3.08 -2.61 10.33
N MET A 19 -4.15 -3.17 10.90
CA MET A 19 -5.28 -3.68 10.13
C MET A 19 -6.28 -2.56 9.89
N VAL A 20 -6.74 -2.42 8.65
CA VAL A 20 -7.60 -1.32 8.21
C VAL A 20 -8.92 -1.86 7.70
N THR A 21 -10.00 -1.30 8.21
CA THR A 21 -11.37 -1.48 7.71
C THR A 21 -11.88 -0.15 7.17
N LEU A 22 -13.02 -0.17 6.49
CA LEU A 22 -13.62 1.05 5.92
C LEU A 22 -13.81 2.16 6.96
N GLY A 23 -14.23 1.80 8.19
CA GLY A 23 -14.42 2.76 9.28
C GLY A 23 -13.13 3.28 9.92
N ARG A 24 -11.96 2.74 9.54
CA ARG A 24 -10.66 3.08 10.11
C ARG A 24 -9.71 3.77 9.14
N LEU A 25 -10.20 4.18 7.99
CA LEU A 25 -9.36 4.88 6.99
C LEU A 25 -8.78 6.19 7.53
N GLY A 26 -9.55 6.95 8.30
CA GLY A 26 -9.07 8.18 8.95
C GLY A 26 -7.93 7.93 9.92
N ALA A 27 -8.08 6.92 10.78
CA ALA A 27 -7.02 6.52 11.72
C ALA A 27 -5.77 6.03 10.98
N ALA A 28 -5.92 5.29 9.90
CA ALA A 28 -4.80 4.83 9.06
C ALA A 28 -4.04 6.01 8.45
N ARG A 29 -4.73 7.03 7.95
CA ARG A 29 -4.09 8.25 7.43
C ARG A 29 -3.28 8.97 8.50
N GLN A 30 -3.82 9.11 9.71
CA GLN A 30 -3.13 9.75 10.82
C GLN A 30 -1.87 8.98 11.23
N LEU A 31 -1.98 7.67 11.31
CA LEU A 31 -0.84 6.79 11.61
C LEU A 31 0.24 6.90 10.53
N ALA A 32 -0.14 6.89 9.26
CA ALA A 32 0.78 7.02 8.15
C ALA A 32 1.52 8.36 8.17
N ALA A 33 0.82 9.46 8.44
CA ALA A 33 1.42 10.78 8.54
C ALA A 33 2.41 10.87 9.72
N ALA A 34 2.04 10.38 10.88
CA ALA A 34 2.91 10.35 12.06
C ALA A 34 4.15 9.48 11.82
N THR A 35 3.98 8.34 11.17
CA THR A 35 5.07 7.43 10.82
C THR A 35 6.02 8.04 9.81
N ALA A 36 5.51 8.68 8.77
CA ALA A 36 6.31 9.36 7.76
C ALA A 36 7.19 10.46 8.37
N ARG A 37 6.62 11.27 9.28
CA ARG A 37 7.37 12.29 10.03
C ARG A 37 8.49 11.67 10.86
N ARG A 38 8.16 10.64 11.62
CA ARG A 38 9.13 9.95 12.49
C ARG A 38 10.26 9.32 11.69
N MET A 39 9.99 8.84 10.49
CA MET A 39 10.99 8.25 9.60
C MET A 39 11.79 9.28 8.80
N GLY A 40 11.55 10.56 9.02
CA GLY A 40 12.34 11.64 8.47
C GLY A 40 11.87 12.16 7.12
N MET A 41 10.62 11.92 6.74
CA MET A 41 10.07 12.51 5.52
C MET A 41 10.00 14.03 5.62
N ARG A 42 10.46 14.71 4.57
CA ARG A 42 10.33 16.15 4.45
C ARG A 42 8.85 16.56 4.61
N PRO A 43 8.52 17.51 5.49
CA PRO A 43 7.13 17.89 5.75
C PRO A 43 6.31 18.25 4.51
N SER A 44 6.94 18.86 3.51
CA SER A 44 6.26 19.24 2.25
C SER A 44 5.84 18.04 1.39
N LEU A 45 6.43 16.87 1.60
CA LEU A 45 6.09 15.65 0.86
C LEU A 45 4.96 14.84 1.52
N ILE A 46 4.68 15.08 2.79
CA ILE A 46 3.74 14.27 3.57
C ILE A 46 2.31 14.34 3.02
N PRO A 47 1.73 15.52 2.70
CA PRO A 47 0.35 15.58 2.21
C PRO A 47 0.10 14.71 0.99
N ASP A 48 0.94 14.79 -0.02
CA ASP A 48 0.79 13.98 -1.24
C ASP A 48 1.01 12.49 -0.97
N THR A 49 1.98 12.16 -0.14
CA THR A 49 2.24 10.77 0.28
C THR A 49 1.00 10.18 0.95
N ILE A 50 0.33 10.93 1.83
CA ILE A 50 -0.89 10.46 2.50
C ILE A 50 -2.04 10.29 1.52
N ILE A 51 -2.18 11.14 0.51
CA ILE A 51 -3.16 10.96 -0.55
C ILE A 51 -2.94 9.62 -1.26
N ALA A 52 -1.71 9.34 -1.66
CA ALA A 52 -1.36 8.08 -2.34
C ALA A 52 -1.67 6.86 -1.46
N ILE A 53 -1.26 6.88 -0.20
CA ILE A 53 -1.51 5.79 0.75
C ILE A 53 -3.01 5.58 0.95
N ASN A 54 -3.77 6.67 1.10
CA ASN A 54 -5.22 6.60 1.28
C ASN A 54 -5.92 5.99 0.07
N GLU A 55 -5.51 6.33 -1.15
CA GLU A 55 -6.09 5.76 -2.37
C GLU A 55 -5.89 4.25 -2.44
N ILE A 56 -4.70 3.76 -2.17
CA ILE A 56 -4.39 2.32 -2.20
C ILE A 56 -5.11 1.60 -1.05
N THR A 57 -5.13 2.17 0.13
CA THR A 57 -5.79 1.56 1.29
C THR A 57 -7.31 1.50 1.08
N THR A 58 -7.90 2.55 0.53
CA THR A 58 -9.32 2.59 0.18
C THR A 58 -9.66 1.53 -0.86
N ASN A 59 -8.83 1.38 -1.90
CA ASN A 59 -9.01 0.34 -2.91
C ASN A 59 -8.98 -1.06 -2.29
N ALA A 60 -8.06 -1.31 -1.37
CA ALA A 60 -7.93 -2.60 -0.71
C ALA A 60 -9.17 -2.96 0.11
N VAL A 61 -9.77 -2.01 0.82
CA VAL A 61 -10.96 -2.27 1.66
C VAL A 61 -12.27 -2.22 0.90
N THR A 62 -12.32 -1.59 -0.27
CA THR A 62 -13.55 -1.47 -1.09
C THR A 62 -13.60 -2.47 -2.24
N HIS A 63 -12.50 -2.70 -2.93
CA HIS A 63 -12.40 -3.59 -4.09
C HIS A 63 -11.73 -4.92 -3.76
N GLY A 64 -10.91 -4.95 -2.72
CA GLY A 64 -10.35 -6.16 -2.18
C GLY A 64 -11.25 -6.76 -1.12
N ARG A 65 -10.65 -7.46 -0.16
CA ARG A 65 -11.34 -8.07 0.97
C ARG A 65 -10.81 -7.48 2.27
N ALA A 66 -11.66 -6.72 2.95
CA ALA A 66 -11.33 -6.18 4.27
C ALA A 66 -11.25 -7.30 5.33
N PRO A 67 -10.42 -7.15 6.36
CA PRO A 67 -9.53 -6.03 6.59
C PRO A 67 -8.27 -6.10 5.72
N ALA A 68 -7.71 -4.94 5.39
CA ALA A 68 -6.42 -4.83 4.73
C ALA A 68 -5.30 -4.62 5.77
N ARG A 69 -4.12 -5.15 5.50
CA ARG A 69 -2.93 -4.86 6.30
C ARG A 69 -2.15 -3.72 5.65
N LEU A 70 -1.95 -2.66 6.40
CA LEU A 70 -1.06 -1.56 6.04
C LEU A 70 0.24 -1.70 6.82
N ARG A 71 1.38 -1.72 6.12
CA ARG A 71 2.72 -1.73 6.71
C ARG A 71 3.53 -0.58 6.15
N ILE A 72 4.28 0.06 7.02
CA ILE A 72 5.14 1.19 6.66
C ILE A 72 6.51 1.00 7.30
N TRP A 73 7.56 1.12 6.51
CA TRP A 73 8.95 1.05 7.01
C TRP A 73 9.86 1.92 6.16
N ARG A 74 11.08 2.10 6.64
CA ARG A 74 12.13 2.79 5.90
C ARG A 74 13.09 1.79 5.30
N ASP A 75 13.44 1.98 4.04
CA ASP A 75 14.39 1.16 3.33
C ASP A 75 15.17 1.99 2.30
N ASN A 76 16.51 1.97 2.42
CA ASN A 76 17.42 2.66 1.49
C ASN A 76 17.08 4.13 1.21
N GLY A 77 16.68 4.88 2.24
CA GLY A 77 16.35 6.29 2.10
C GLY A 77 14.94 6.57 1.57
N ASP A 78 14.14 5.53 1.38
CA ASP A 78 12.74 5.64 0.98
C ASP A 78 11.81 5.27 2.13
N LEU A 79 10.61 5.84 2.12
CA LEU A 79 9.47 5.32 2.85
C LEU A 79 8.83 4.24 1.99
N VAL A 80 8.71 3.04 2.53
CA VAL A 80 8.06 1.92 1.85
C VAL A 80 6.71 1.65 2.50
N VAL A 81 5.68 1.52 1.70
CA VAL A 81 4.31 1.26 2.14
C VAL A 81 3.78 0.05 1.43
N GLU A 82 3.33 -0.94 2.17
CA GLU A 82 2.69 -2.14 1.65
C GLU A 82 1.25 -2.20 2.15
N VAL A 83 0.33 -2.41 1.23
CA VAL A 83 -1.08 -2.68 1.53
C VAL A 83 -1.43 -4.06 0.99
N ARG A 84 -1.89 -4.93 1.86
CA ARG A 84 -2.25 -6.30 1.52
C ARG A 84 -3.67 -6.62 1.97
N ASP A 85 -4.46 -7.18 1.09
CA ASP A 85 -5.78 -7.72 1.37
C ASP A 85 -5.90 -9.17 0.88
N ARG A 86 -6.97 -9.86 1.28
CA ARG A 86 -7.24 -11.24 0.89
C ARG A 86 -8.17 -11.34 -0.33
N GLY A 87 -8.35 -10.25 -1.04
CA GLY A 87 -9.18 -10.21 -2.23
C GLY A 87 -8.39 -10.38 -3.51
N HIS A 88 -9.13 -10.61 -4.58
CA HIS A 88 -8.62 -10.56 -5.93
C HIS A 88 -9.22 -9.32 -6.61
N TRP A 89 -8.39 -8.37 -6.95
CA TRP A 89 -8.85 -7.18 -7.65
C TRP A 89 -9.14 -7.53 -9.10
N THR A 90 -10.39 -7.43 -9.50
CA THR A 90 -10.84 -7.81 -10.84
C THR A 90 -10.80 -6.69 -11.86
N ASN A 91 -10.50 -5.47 -11.43
CA ASN A 91 -10.38 -4.34 -12.36
C ASN A 91 -9.09 -4.50 -13.19
N PRO A 92 -9.18 -4.57 -14.53
CA PRO A 92 -7.99 -4.71 -15.40
C PRO A 92 -6.95 -3.61 -15.21
N ALA A 93 -7.35 -2.42 -14.75
CA ALA A 93 -6.41 -1.35 -14.41
C ALA A 93 -5.67 -1.59 -13.08
N THR A 94 -6.07 -2.59 -12.31
CA THR A 94 -5.56 -2.86 -10.98
C THR A 94 -4.80 -4.18 -10.86
N VAL A 95 -4.90 -5.06 -11.84
CA VAL A 95 -4.30 -6.39 -11.77
C VAL A 95 -3.29 -6.56 -12.88
N VAL A 96 -2.14 -5.99 -12.67
CA VAL A 96 -0.96 -6.40 -13.44
C VAL A 96 0.04 -6.91 -12.42
N ALA A 97 0.38 -8.18 -12.49
CA ALA A 97 1.50 -8.72 -11.74
C ALA A 97 2.76 -8.01 -12.24
N GLY A 98 3.44 -7.27 -11.36
CA GLY A 98 4.66 -6.58 -11.70
C GLY A 98 4.63 -5.05 -11.50
N ASP A 99 5.59 -4.39 -12.07
CA ASP A 99 5.72 -2.93 -11.98
C ASP A 99 4.68 -2.22 -12.85
N LEU A 100 3.70 -1.61 -12.21
CA LEU A 100 2.65 -0.83 -12.88
C LEU A 100 3.14 0.53 -13.36
N SER A 101 4.38 0.91 -13.07
CA SER A 101 4.90 2.23 -13.41
C SER A 101 4.97 2.49 -14.91
N ALA A 102 5.08 1.44 -15.73
CA ALA A 102 5.18 1.55 -17.17
C ALA A 102 3.83 1.49 -17.90
N ASP A 103 2.81 0.86 -17.33
CA ASP A 103 1.60 0.45 -18.04
C ASP A 103 0.33 1.23 -17.67
N LEU A 104 0.41 2.12 -16.67
CA LEU A 104 -0.74 2.96 -16.34
C LEU A 104 -0.96 4.04 -17.39
N PRO A 105 -2.22 4.25 -17.81
CA PRO A 105 -2.52 5.29 -18.79
C PRO A 105 -2.14 6.67 -18.26
N LEU A 106 -1.77 7.58 -19.17
CA LEU A 106 -1.40 8.95 -18.82
C LEU A 106 -2.55 9.75 -18.19
N LYS A 107 -3.78 9.29 -18.37
CA LYS A 107 -4.99 9.91 -17.81
C LYS A 107 -5.74 8.90 -16.96
N PRO A 108 -6.42 9.35 -15.89
CA PRO A 108 -7.27 8.46 -15.10
C PRO A 108 -8.38 7.87 -15.97
N VAL A 109 -8.58 6.55 -15.82
CA VAL A 109 -9.73 5.88 -16.42
C VAL A 109 -10.81 5.65 -15.36
N PRO A 110 -12.08 5.50 -15.71
CA PRO A 110 -13.11 5.14 -14.73
C PRO A 110 -12.71 3.88 -13.95
N GLY A 111 -12.72 3.98 -12.62
CA GLY A 111 -12.33 2.91 -11.72
C GLY A 111 -10.82 2.75 -11.46
N GLY A 112 -9.96 3.45 -12.21
CA GLY A 112 -8.50 3.39 -12.05
C GLY A 112 -7.87 4.67 -11.49
N ARG A 113 -8.68 5.64 -11.07
CA ARG A 113 -8.20 6.96 -10.67
C ARG A 113 -7.29 6.92 -9.45
N GLY A 114 -7.61 6.11 -8.46
CA GLY A 114 -6.83 6.00 -7.24
C GLY A 114 -5.43 5.47 -7.48
N LEU A 115 -5.28 4.43 -8.31
CA LEU A 115 -3.98 3.90 -8.71
C LEU A 115 -3.17 4.91 -9.51
N TRP A 116 -3.83 5.63 -10.42
CA TRP A 116 -3.17 6.67 -11.21
C TRP A 116 -2.61 7.79 -10.32
N ILE A 117 -3.37 8.25 -9.33
CA ILE A 117 -2.93 9.24 -8.35
C ILE A 117 -1.73 8.70 -7.57
N ALA A 118 -1.85 7.51 -7.02
CA ALA A 118 -0.78 6.89 -6.24
C ALA A 118 0.51 6.72 -7.05
N ARG A 119 0.41 6.28 -8.29
CA ARG A 119 1.56 6.14 -9.18
C ARG A 119 2.20 7.47 -9.51
N THR A 120 1.42 8.53 -9.69
CA THR A 120 1.94 9.87 -10.01
C THR A 120 2.76 10.44 -8.86
N ILE A 121 2.36 10.15 -7.61
CA ILE A 121 3.01 10.65 -6.39
C ILE A 121 4.18 9.75 -5.99
N ALA A 122 3.99 8.43 -6.02
CA ALA A 122 5.00 7.48 -5.60
C ALA A 122 6.17 7.42 -6.59
N ARG A 123 7.35 7.14 -6.07
CA ARG A 123 8.54 6.88 -6.88
C ARG A 123 8.41 5.59 -7.66
N THR A 124 7.90 4.55 -7.01
CA THR A 124 7.54 3.27 -7.64
C THR A 124 6.25 2.74 -7.05
N LEU A 125 5.50 2.02 -7.85
CA LEU A 125 4.31 1.29 -7.44
C LEU A 125 4.37 -0.10 -8.08
N THR A 126 4.28 -1.14 -7.27
CA THR A 126 4.17 -2.53 -7.73
C THR A 126 2.92 -3.18 -7.16
N ALA A 127 2.31 -4.07 -7.91
CA ALA A 127 1.15 -4.82 -7.43
C ALA A 127 1.30 -6.30 -7.80
N ASP A 128 1.14 -7.15 -6.81
CA ASP A 128 1.16 -8.60 -6.96
C ASP A 128 -0.16 -9.18 -6.53
N THR A 129 -0.73 -10.04 -7.35
CA THR A 129 -1.85 -10.88 -6.96
C THR A 129 -1.37 -12.32 -6.93
N THR A 130 -1.40 -12.93 -5.76
CA THR A 130 -1.15 -14.36 -5.60
C THR A 130 -2.49 -15.07 -5.56
N ALA A 131 -2.80 -15.83 -6.63
CA ALA A 131 -3.81 -16.87 -6.56
C ALA A 131 -3.09 -18.16 -6.22
N ASP A 132 -3.55 -18.85 -5.18
CA ASP A 132 -3.10 -20.21 -4.96
C ASP A 132 -3.62 -21.03 -6.14
N THR A 133 -2.73 -21.58 -6.96
CA THR A 133 -3.02 -22.24 -8.23
C THR A 133 -3.78 -23.55 -8.08
N ALA A 134 -4.05 -23.99 -6.88
CA ALA A 134 -4.78 -25.22 -6.59
C ALA A 134 -6.22 -24.92 -6.16
N MET A 135 -7.09 -24.66 -7.12
CA MET A 135 -8.54 -24.92 -7.03
C MET A 135 -9.39 -24.05 -6.09
N SER A 136 -8.92 -22.97 -5.49
CA SER A 136 -9.79 -22.13 -4.67
C SER A 136 -9.41 -20.65 -4.77
N THR A 137 -10.34 -19.84 -5.24
CA THR A 137 -10.29 -18.38 -5.12
C THR A 137 -10.30 -17.90 -3.66
N ALA A 138 -10.45 -18.81 -2.70
CA ALA A 138 -10.49 -18.50 -1.27
C ALA A 138 -9.16 -18.01 -0.69
N ASN A 139 -8.03 -18.25 -1.37
CA ASN A 139 -6.69 -17.88 -0.91
C ASN A 139 -6.02 -16.80 -1.77
N ALA A 140 -6.76 -16.13 -2.64
CA ALA A 140 -6.22 -15.00 -3.39
C ALA A 140 -5.86 -13.85 -2.44
N SER A 141 -4.71 -13.23 -2.64
CA SER A 141 -4.31 -12.02 -1.94
C SER A 141 -3.71 -11.03 -2.92
N THR A 142 -4.01 -9.76 -2.71
CA THR A 142 -3.42 -8.65 -3.47
C THR A 142 -2.52 -7.84 -2.56
N ARG A 143 -1.30 -7.59 -3.02
CA ARG A 143 -0.30 -6.79 -2.33
C ARG A 143 0.12 -5.65 -3.25
N VAL A 144 -0.02 -4.43 -2.76
CA VAL A 144 0.47 -3.23 -3.44
C VAL A 144 1.60 -2.62 -2.61
N THR A 145 2.73 -2.36 -3.22
CA THR A 145 3.89 -1.75 -2.58
C THR A 145 4.20 -0.41 -3.25
N LEU A 146 4.32 0.62 -2.45
CA LEU A 146 4.67 1.97 -2.85
C LEU A 146 6.00 2.37 -2.23
N ARG A 147 6.83 3.08 -2.97
CA ARG A 147 8.04 3.69 -2.44
C ARG A 147 7.97 5.20 -2.66
N PHE A 148 8.32 5.96 -1.63
CA PHE A 148 8.35 7.42 -1.65
C PHE A 148 9.71 7.91 -1.22
N ALA A 149 10.24 8.92 -1.89
CA ALA A 149 11.44 9.60 -1.41
C ALA A 149 11.16 10.29 -0.08
N LEU A 150 12.10 10.22 0.87
CA LEU A 150 12.00 10.93 2.14
C LEU A 150 12.42 12.39 2.04
N THR A 151 13.27 12.70 1.07
CA THR A 151 13.82 14.05 0.86
C THR A 151 13.70 14.52 -0.56
#